data_d5e2b566d58a9775cd85ec163a7c3455
#
_entry.id   d5e2b566d58a9775cd85ec163a7c3455
#
_cell.length_a   1.000
_cell.length_b   1.000
_cell.length_c   1.000
_cell.angle_alpha   90.00
_cell.angle_beta   90.00
_cell.angle_gamma   90.00
#
_symmetry.space_group_name_H-M   'P 1'
#
loop_
_entity.id
_entity.type
_entity.pdbx_description
1 polymer ?
#
loop_
_entity_poly.entity_id
_entity_poly.type
_entity_poly.pdbx_seq_one_letter_code
_entity_poly.pdbx_strand_id
1 'polypeptide(L)'
;FGSRHHRARRDLNIASFAVAAMFNARKKIVKEKGAAPTELEEEVAKALFDIEVSPSSDIKADLRDIHISAAKEVDVGKTGKAVVVYFPFRVWKLVRKIQGRLIRELEKKFSKKHVVFVANRTILDKDFRRRGVKVRPRSRTLTAVHEAILEDVVGPTEIVGKRTRISVDGSKLLKIMLDSKDKDKENVEAKLATFAAVYKKLTNKEAAFMFPDA
;
A
#
# COMPACT_ATOMS: atom_id res chain seq x y z
N PHE A 1 38.61 28.78 -22.25
CA PHE A 1 39.01 27.59 -21.43
C PHE A 1 38.20 27.43 -20.14
N GLY A 2 37.35 28.39 -19.72
CA GLY A 2 36.64 28.40 -18.43
C GLY A 2 35.33 27.60 -18.37
N SER A 3 34.68 27.23 -19.49
CA SER A 3 33.31 26.70 -19.52
C SER A 3 33.21 25.20 -19.19
N ARG A 4 34.26 24.42 -19.44
CA ARG A 4 34.28 22.97 -19.17
C ARG A 4 34.44 22.61 -17.70
N HIS A 5 35.16 23.43 -16.91
CA HIS A 5 35.36 23.18 -15.48
C HIS A 5 34.10 23.47 -14.62
N HIS A 6 33.26 24.42 -15.04
CA HIS A 6 32.00 24.70 -14.35
C HIS A 6 30.94 23.62 -14.58
N ARG A 7 30.93 22.98 -15.76
CA ARG A 7 30.00 21.87 -16.06
C ARG A 7 30.36 20.63 -15.27
N ALA A 8 31.63 20.23 -15.24
CA ALA A 8 32.08 19.03 -14.49
C ALA A 8 31.85 19.15 -12.96
N ARG A 9 31.98 20.36 -12.37
CA ARG A 9 31.67 20.58 -10.95
C ARG A 9 30.18 20.52 -10.64
N ARG A 10 29.31 20.96 -11.58
CA ARG A 10 27.85 20.82 -11.43
C ARG A 10 27.43 19.38 -11.51
N ASP A 11 27.98 18.61 -12.44
CA ASP A 11 27.65 17.20 -12.63
C ASP A 11 28.11 16.32 -11.44
N LEU A 12 29.26 16.62 -10.85
CA LEU A 12 29.75 15.98 -9.61
C LEU A 12 28.88 16.32 -8.40
N ASN A 13 28.40 17.57 -8.27
CA ASN A 13 27.49 17.94 -7.20
C ASN A 13 26.12 17.29 -7.34
N ILE A 14 25.59 17.18 -8.56
CA ILE A 14 24.30 16.53 -8.84
C ILE A 14 24.39 15.03 -8.54
N ALA A 15 25.49 14.37 -8.96
CA ALA A 15 25.71 12.96 -8.66
C ALA A 15 25.86 12.69 -7.15
N SER A 16 26.59 13.52 -6.43
CA SER A 16 26.73 13.43 -4.97
C SER A 16 25.41 13.65 -4.24
N PHE A 17 24.58 14.59 -4.70
CA PHE A 17 23.27 14.86 -4.12
C PHE A 17 22.28 13.71 -4.40
N ALA A 18 22.33 13.12 -5.61
CA ALA A 18 21.52 11.96 -5.97
C ALA A 18 21.89 10.73 -5.13
N VAL A 19 23.17 10.47 -4.88
CA VAL A 19 23.64 9.37 -4.03
C VAL A 19 23.20 9.58 -2.57
N ALA A 20 23.33 10.79 -2.04
CA ALA A 20 22.87 11.12 -0.69
C ALA A 20 21.34 10.99 -0.55
N ALA A 21 20.59 11.41 -1.56
CA ALA A 21 19.13 11.25 -1.59
C ALA A 21 18.73 9.75 -1.63
N MET A 22 19.42 8.92 -2.42
CA MET A 22 19.20 7.48 -2.44
C MET A 22 19.51 6.82 -1.10
N PHE A 23 20.57 7.22 -0.42
CA PHE A 23 20.92 6.70 0.90
C PHE A 23 19.86 7.06 1.95
N ASN A 24 19.34 8.27 1.93
CA ASN A 24 18.26 8.70 2.82
C ASN A 24 16.91 8.02 2.47
N ALA A 25 16.62 7.81 1.20
CA ALA A 25 15.43 7.07 0.78
C ALA A 25 15.45 5.61 1.28
N ARG A 26 16.61 4.95 1.30
CA ARG A 26 16.76 3.58 1.83
C ARG A 26 16.43 3.47 3.32
N LYS A 27 16.56 4.55 4.11
CA LYS A 27 16.12 4.58 5.51
C LYS A 27 14.61 4.40 5.68
N LYS A 28 13.83 4.69 4.63
CA LYS A 28 12.37 4.46 4.61
C LYS A 28 11.99 2.99 4.41
N ILE A 29 12.95 2.10 4.14
CA ILE A 29 12.70 0.67 3.95
C ILE A 29 13.22 -0.08 5.16
N VAL A 30 12.32 -0.79 5.86
CA VAL A 30 12.67 -1.65 6.99
C VAL A 30 12.37 -3.09 6.62
N LYS A 31 13.44 -3.85 6.34
CA LYS A 31 13.37 -5.28 6.03
C LYS A 31 14.00 -6.12 7.14
N GLU A 32 13.73 -7.41 7.09
CA GLU A 32 14.44 -8.39 7.92
C GLU A 32 15.94 -8.41 7.56
N LYS A 33 16.77 -8.78 8.54
CA LYS A 33 18.24 -8.77 8.38
C LYS A 33 18.67 -9.63 7.19
N GLY A 34 19.39 -9.04 6.25
CA GLY A 34 19.94 -9.72 5.08
C GLY A 34 19.11 -9.65 3.80
N ALA A 35 17.89 -9.12 3.82
CA ALA A 35 17.09 -8.97 2.61
C ALA A 35 17.43 -7.65 1.88
N ALA A 36 17.90 -7.74 0.63
CA ALA A 36 18.11 -6.59 -0.23
C ALA A 36 16.76 -5.97 -0.66
N PRO A 37 16.65 -4.64 -0.80
CA PRO A 37 15.47 -4.01 -1.35
C PRO A 37 15.32 -4.34 -2.84
N THR A 38 14.08 -4.44 -3.32
CA THR A 38 13.78 -4.56 -4.75
C THR A 38 13.77 -3.18 -5.40
N GLU A 39 13.97 -3.10 -6.72
CA GLU A 39 13.93 -1.84 -7.47
C GLU A 39 12.63 -1.06 -7.21
N LEU A 40 11.51 -1.76 -7.19
CA LEU A 40 10.20 -1.19 -6.93
C LEU A 40 10.07 -0.60 -5.52
N GLU A 41 10.65 -1.26 -4.53
CA GLU A 41 10.70 -0.74 -3.16
C GLU A 41 11.58 0.51 -3.05
N GLU A 42 12.69 0.55 -3.79
CA GLU A 42 13.53 1.75 -3.86
C GLU A 42 12.81 2.91 -4.56
N GLU A 43 12.05 2.64 -5.63
CA GLU A 43 11.22 3.65 -6.30
C GLU A 43 10.16 4.23 -5.36
N VAL A 44 9.43 3.36 -4.64
CA VAL A 44 8.42 3.80 -3.65
C VAL A 44 9.07 4.58 -2.52
N ALA A 45 10.23 4.13 -2.04
CA ALA A 45 10.96 4.83 -0.97
C ALA A 45 11.45 6.22 -1.43
N LYS A 46 11.94 6.34 -2.67
CA LYS A 46 12.30 7.63 -3.28
C LYS A 46 11.09 8.54 -3.38
N ALA A 47 9.95 7.99 -3.86
CA ALA A 47 8.71 8.75 -3.98
C ALA A 47 8.24 9.29 -2.61
N LEU A 48 8.31 8.48 -1.55
CA LEU A 48 7.98 8.90 -0.19
C LEU A 48 8.94 9.97 0.34
N PHE A 49 10.24 9.80 0.10
CA PHE A 49 11.26 10.77 0.50
C PHE A 49 11.08 12.11 -0.22
N ASP A 50 10.78 12.10 -1.52
CA ASP A 50 10.53 13.32 -2.28
C ASP A 50 9.28 14.07 -1.78
N ILE A 51 8.22 13.36 -1.36
CA ILE A 51 7.03 13.97 -0.76
C ILE A 51 7.39 14.59 0.61
N GLU A 52 8.25 13.93 1.39
CA GLU A 52 8.74 14.45 2.67
C GLU A 52 9.58 15.72 2.51
N VAL A 53 10.42 15.79 1.48
CA VAL A 53 11.29 16.95 1.22
C VAL A 53 10.51 18.10 0.56
N SER A 54 9.44 17.80 -0.17
CA SER A 54 8.62 18.80 -0.87
C SER A 54 8.10 19.88 0.09
N PRO A 55 8.35 21.18 -0.19
CA PRO A 55 7.90 22.27 0.68
C PRO A 55 6.37 22.43 0.71
N SER A 56 5.68 21.94 -0.31
CA SER A 56 4.23 22.09 -0.49
C SER A 56 3.40 20.98 0.18
N SER A 57 4.03 19.99 0.83
CA SER A 57 3.29 18.89 1.43
C SER A 57 2.96 19.15 2.90
N ASP A 58 1.64 19.21 3.21
CA ASP A 58 1.13 19.31 4.58
C ASP A 58 1.40 18.06 5.43
N ILE A 59 1.81 16.95 4.77
CA ILE A 59 1.97 15.61 5.36
C ILE A 59 3.40 15.36 5.84
N LYS A 60 4.29 16.33 5.70
CA LYS A 60 5.73 16.20 5.96
C LYS A 60 6.06 15.69 7.38
N ALA A 61 5.38 16.23 8.39
CA ALA A 61 5.59 15.85 9.78
C ALA A 61 5.25 14.38 10.04
N ASP A 62 4.10 13.93 9.52
CA ASP A 62 3.62 12.56 9.71
C ASP A 62 4.43 11.54 8.89
N LEU A 63 4.98 11.95 7.71
CA LEU A 63 5.80 11.08 6.87
C LEU A 63 7.16 10.74 7.47
N ARG A 64 7.68 11.55 8.38
CA ARG A 64 9.00 11.34 8.99
C ARG A 64 9.12 9.97 9.66
N ASP A 65 8.10 9.55 10.38
CA ASP A 65 8.06 8.30 11.14
C ASP A 65 7.56 7.10 10.32
N ILE A 66 7.08 7.35 9.10
CA ILE A 66 6.54 6.32 8.23
C ILE A 66 7.66 5.65 7.44
N HIS A 67 7.66 4.32 7.48
CA HIS A 67 8.55 3.45 6.71
C HIS A 67 7.78 2.27 6.14
N ILE A 68 8.28 1.70 5.05
CA ILE A 68 7.68 0.57 4.34
C ILE A 68 8.40 -0.74 4.66
N SER A 69 7.67 -1.85 4.63
CA SER A 69 8.25 -3.20 4.76
C SER A 69 8.53 -3.82 3.39
N ALA A 70 7.63 -3.66 2.44
CA ALA A 70 7.74 -4.21 1.10
C ALA A 70 6.83 -3.45 0.12
N ALA A 71 7.11 -3.57 -1.17
CA ALA A 71 6.21 -3.16 -2.25
C ALA A 71 6.14 -4.26 -3.30
N LYS A 72 4.94 -4.52 -3.84
CA LYS A 72 4.72 -5.55 -4.88
C LYS A 72 3.80 -5.03 -5.96
N GLU A 73 4.08 -5.39 -7.19
CA GLU A 73 3.14 -5.18 -8.30
C GLU A 73 2.14 -6.32 -8.38
N VAL A 74 0.91 -5.96 -8.69
CA VAL A 74 -0.19 -6.89 -8.94
C VAL A 74 -0.81 -6.54 -10.27
N ASP A 75 -0.88 -7.51 -11.17
CA ASP A 75 -1.55 -7.35 -12.45
C ASP A 75 -3.06 -7.38 -12.26
N VAL A 76 -3.74 -6.39 -12.82
CA VAL A 76 -5.20 -6.19 -12.69
C VAL A 76 -5.92 -6.53 -14.02
N GLY A 77 -5.32 -7.34 -14.85
CA GLY A 77 -5.87 -7.72 -16.15
C GLY A 77 -5.96 -6.52 -17.12
N LYS A 78 -7.17 -6.17 -17.55
CA LYS A 78 -7.39 -5.11 -18.56
C LYS A 78 -7.06 -3.69 -18.06
N THR A 79 -7.12 -3.45 -16.77
CA THR A 79 -6.91 -2.12 -16.14
C THR A 79 -5.45 -1.77 -15.87
N GLY A 80 -4.53 -2.69 -16.13
CA GLY A 80 -3.10 -2.42 -15.98
C GLY A 80 -2.50 -3.02 -14.70
N LYS A 81 -1.53 -2.33 -14.11
CA LYS A 81 -0.80 -2.78 -12.93
C LYS A 81 -1.13 -1.92 -11.72
N ALA A 82 -1.26 -2.55 -10.56
CA ALA A 82 -1.40 -1.88 -9.28
C ALA A 82 -0.16 -2.10 -8.41
N VAL A 83 0.20 -1.10 -7.63
CA VAL A 83 1.30 -1.18 -6.65
C VAL A 83 0.72 -1.35 -5.27
N VAL A 84 1.02 -2.46 -4.62
CA VAL A 84 0.63 -2.74 -3.24
C VAL A 84 1.82 -2.44 -2.32
N VAL A 85 1.67 -1.47 -1.44
CA VAL A 85 2.69 -1.06 -0.48
C VAL A 85 2.34 -1.60 0.90
N TYR A 86 3.27 -2.34 1.50
CA TYR A 86 3.10 -2.94 2.81
C TYR A 86 3.75 -2.07 3.88
N PHE A 87 2.97 -1.71 4.87
CA PHE A 87 3.44 -0.96 6.03
C PHE A 87 3.49 -1.85 7.27
N PRO A 88 4.50 -1.69 8.14
CA PRO A 88 4.51 -2.34 9.45
C PRO A 88 3.28 -1.92 10.26
N PHE A 89 2.67 -2.87 10.98
CA PHE A 89 1.47 -2.59 11.77
C PHE A 89 1.66 -1.46 12.80
N ARG A 90 2.88 -1.25 13.29
CA ARG A 90 3.20 -0.18 14.25
C ARG A 90 2.92 1.21 13.71
N VAL A 91 3.26 1.46 12.43
CA VAL A 91 3.07 2.78 11.78
C VAL A 91 1.72 2.91 11.10
N TRP A 92 0.94 1.82 11.00
CA TRP A 92 -0.33 1.79 10.29
C TRP A 92 -1.33 2.85 10.77
N LYS A 93 -1.37 3.11 12.07
CA LYS A 93 -2.25 4.13 12.65
C LYS A 93 -1.95 5.54 12.12
N LEU A 94 -0.68 5.86 11.90
CA LEU A 94 -0.24 7.13 11.32
C LEU A 94 -0.56 7.17 9.82
N VAL A 95 -0.26 6.09 9.10
CA VAL A 95 -0.55 5.97 7.66
C VAL A 95 -2.04 6.18 7.39
N ARG A 96 -2.93 5.56 8.17
CA ARG A 96 -4.38 5.67 8.00
C ARG A 96 -4.89 7.12 8.09
N LYS A 97 -4.27 7.97 8.92
CA LYS A 97 -4.64 9.38 9.03
C LYS A 97 -4.39 10.19 7.75
N ILE A 98 -3.31 9.87 7.04
CA ILE A 98 -2.87 10.61 5.85
C ILE A 98 -3.11 9.83 4.55
N GLN A 99 -3.75 8.66 4.62
CA GLN A 99 -3.88 7.69 3.54
C GLN A 99 -4.38 8.31 2.23
N GLY A 100 -5.49 9.04 2.24
CA GLY A 100 -6.05 9.62 1.03
C GLY A 100 -5.12 10.63 0.35
N ARG A 101 -4.46 11.50 1.14
CA ARG A 101 -3.50 12.47 0.59
C ARG A 101 -2.27 11.77 0.03
N LEU A 102 -1.75 10.77 0.76
CA LEU A 102 -0.55 10.04 0.36
C LEU A 102 -0.77 9.21 -0.90
N ILE A 103 -1.93 8.57 -1.05
CA ILE A 103 -2.29 7.84 -2.28
C ILE A 103 -2.29 8.77 -3.47
N ARG A 104 -2.92 9.95 -3.38
CA ARG A 104 -2.96 10.93 -4.47
C ARG A 104 -1.56 11.38 -4.92
N GLU A 105 -0.67 11.65 -3.97
CA GLU A 105 0.70 12.06 -4.29
C GLU A 105 1.52 10.93 -4.91
N LEU A 106 1.34 9.70 -4.45
CA LEU A 106 2.01 8.55 -5.04
C LEU A 106 1.45 8.20 -6.43
N GLU A 107 0.13 8.25 -6.64
CA GLU A 107 -0.48 8.02 -7.96
C GLU A 107 -0.05 9.07 -9.01
N LYS A 108 0.21 10.31 -8.60
CA LYS A 108 0.81 11.32 -9.49
C LYS A 108 2.23 10.92 -9.94
N LYS A 109 3.01 10.31 -9.06
CA LYS A 109 4.37 9.85 -9.38
C LYS A 109 4.38 8.53 -10.16
N PHE A 110 3.52 7.59 -9.77
CA PHE A 110 3.33 6.32 -10.46
C PHE A 110 2.24 6.41 -11.52
N SER A 111 2.47 7.20 -12.56
CA SER A 111 1.52 7.41 -13.66
C SER A 111 0.90 6.09 -14.15
N LYS A 112 -0.43 6.01 -14.21
CA LYS A 112 -1.20 4.85 -14.67
C LYS A 112 -1.18 3.61 -13.76
N LYS A 113 -0.62 3.69 -12.55
CA LYS A 113 -0.68 2.58 -11.58
C LYS A 113 -1.52 3.00 -10.37
N HIS A 114 -2.49 2.18 -10.01
CA HIS A 114 -3.22 2.39 -8.76
C HIS A 114 -2.34 1.98 -7.57
N VAL A 115 -2.37 2.76 -6.52
CA VAL A 115 -1.60 2.51 -5.30
C VAL A 115 -2.55 2.05 -4.19
N VAL A 116 -2.25 0.90 -3.59
CA VAL A 116 -3.04 0.32 -2.50
C VAL A 116 -2.13 0.09 -1.29
N PHE A 117 -2.58 0.49 -0.11
CA PHE A 117 -1.86 0.33 1.14
C PHE A 117 -2.39 -0.83 1.94
N VAL A 118 -1.51 -1.67 2.45
CA VAL A 118 -1.86 -2.82 3.27
C VAL A 118 -0.94 -2.88 4.49
N ALA A 119 -1.52 -3.10 5.66
CA ALA A 119 -0.71 -3.33 6.86
C ALA A 119 -0.19 -4.76 6.91
N ASN A 120 1.07 -4.92 7.25
CA ASN A 120 1.66 -6.23 7.46
C ASN A 120 1.18 -6.81 8.80
N ARG A 121 0.36 -7.87 8.73
CA ARG A 121 -0.22 -8.54 9.89
C ARG A 121 0.25 -9.99 9.97
N THR A 122 0.44 -10.47 11.19
CA THR A 122 0.82 -11.87 11.44
C THR A 122 -0.42 -12.71 11.70
N ILE A 123 -0.56 -13.82 10.98
CA ILE A 123 -1.58 -14.83 11.20
C ILE A 123 -1.01 -15.92 12.11
N LEU A 124 -1.74 -16.24 13.18
CA LEU A 124 -1.43 -17.37 14.04
C LEU A 124 -2.37 -18.54 13.69
N ASP A 125 -1.76 -19.68 13.39
CA ASP A 125 -2.49 -20.93 13.09
C ASP A 125 -3.12 -21.55 14.33
N LYS A 126 -3.83 -22.67 14.16
CA LYS A 126 -4.39 -23.45 15.26
C LYS A 126 -3.31 -23.99 16.20
N ASP A 127 -2.13 -24.32 15.64
CA ASP A 127 -0.97 -24.87 16.37
C ASP A 127 -0.06 -23.77 16.99
N PHE A 128 -0.62 -22.60 17.27
CA PHE A 128 0.12 -21.47 17.83
C PHE A 128 0.89 -21.78 19.11
N ARG A 129 0.42 -22.76 19.91
CA ARG A 129 1.09 -23.22 21.14
C ARG A 129 2.45 -23.84 20.86
N ARG A 130 2.61 -24.56 19.75
CA ARG A 130 3.90 -25.14 19.33
C ARG A 130 4.94 -24.06 19.00
N ARG A 131 4.50 -22.85 18.67
CA ARG A 131 5.35 -21.68 18.43
C ARG A 131 5.65 -20.87 19.71
N GLY A 132 5.37 -21.41 20.89
CA GLY A 132 5.63 -20.76 22.17
C GLY A 132 4.64 -19.63 22.54
N VAL A 133 3.57 -19.46 21.79
CA VAL A 133 2.56 -18.42 22.05
C VAL A 133 1.52 -18.96 23.02
N LYS A 134 1.38 -18.36 24.20
CA LYS A 134 0.43 -18.80 25.23
C LYS A 134 -1.02 -18.54 24.86
N VAL A 135 -1.32 -17.36 24.29
CA VAL A 135 -2.68 -16.91 23.97
C VAL A 135 -2.74 -16.47 22.52
N ARG A 136 -3.80 -16.89 21.79
CA ARG A 136 -4.07 -16.46 20.42
C ARG A 136 -5.08 -15.30 20.44
N PRO A 137 -4.64 -14.06 20.19
CA PRO A 137 -5.56 -12.93 20.08
C PRO A 137 -6.50 -13.12 18.86
N ARG A 138 -7.76 -12.72 18.98
CA ARG A 138 -8.74 -12.81 17.90
C ARG A 138 -8.29 -12.04 16.65
N SER A 139 -7.61 -10.90 16.82
CA SER A 139 -7.07 -10.07 15.75
C SER A 139 -5.97 -10.75 14.89
N ARG A 140 -5.38 -11.85 15.36
CA ARG A 140 -4.39 -12.63 14.63
C ARG A 140 -4.94 -13.94 14.06
N THR A 141 -6.25 -14.10 14.03
CA THR A 141 -6.90 -15.23 13.37
C THR A 141 -7.01 -14.97 11.87
N LEU A 142 -7.05 -16.03 11.06
CA LEU A 142 -7.13 -15.94 9.60
C LEU A 142 -8.31 -15.05 9.14
N THR A 143 -9.49 -15.28 9.71
CA THR A 143 -10.71 -14.53 9.36
C THR A 143 -10.57 -13.04 9.70
N ALA A 144 -10.12 -12.71 10.90
CA ALA A 144 -9.96 -11.32 11.33
C ALA A 144 -8.88 -10.59 10.52
N VAL A 145 -7.78 -11.27 10.17
CA VAL A 145 -6.73 -10.66 9.33
C VAL A 145 -7.24 -10.43 7.90
N HIS A 146 -7.99 -11.37 7.31
CA HIS A 146 -8.58 -11.20 5.98
C HIS A 146 -9.62 -10.07 5.94
N GLU A 147 -10.42 -9.90 7.02
CA GLU A 147 -11.34 -8.76 7.15
C GLU A 147 -10.58 -7.44 7.24
N ALA A 148 -9.52 -7.40 8.04
CA ALA A 148 -8.69 -6.21 8.16
C ALA A 148 -7.93 -5.87 6.85
N ILE A 149 -7.49 -6.88 6.08
CA ILE A 149 -6.91 -6.67 4.74
C ILE A 149 -7.97 -6.09 3.79
N LEU A 150 -9.22 -6.56 3.87
CA LEU A 150 -10.30 -6.03 3.07
C LEU A 150 -10.53 -4.54 3.33
N GLU A 151 -10.57 -4.13 4.60
CA GLU A 151 -10.68 -2.72 5.00
C GLU A 151 -9.49 -1.89 4.52
N ASP A 152 -8.27 -2.44 4.58
CA ASP A 152 -7.08 -1.76 4.12
C ASP A 152 -7.07 -1.54 2.61
N VAL A 153 -7.49 -2.56 1.83
CA VAL A 153 -7.52 -2.51 0.36
C VAL A 153 -8.52 -1.47 -0.14
N VAL A 154 -9.66 -1.35 0.53
CA VAL A 154 -10.73 -0.39 0.17
C VAL A 154 -10.38 1.04 0.61
N GLY A 155 -9.53 1.19 1.64
CA GLY A 155 -9.20 2.52 2.15
C GLY A 155 -8.70 3.49 1.08
N PRO A 156 -9.13 4.76 1.11
CA PRO A 156 -9.74 5.49 2.23
C PRO A 156 -11.28 5.39 2.34
N THR A 157 -11.96 4.62 1.46
CA THR A 157 -13.43 4.47 1.48
C THR A 157 -13.89 3.55 2.62
N GLU A 158 -15.16 3.66 3.02
CA GLU A 158 -15.74 2.86 4.08
C GLU A 158 -16.64 1.74 3.52
N ILE A 159 -16.66 0.60 4.23
CA ILE A 159 -17.50 -0.55 3.89
C ILE A 159 -18.81 -0.44 4.66
N VAL A 160 -19.93 -0.27 3.94
CA VAL A 160 -21.27 -0.22 4.51
C VAL A 160 -21.83 -1.61 4.77
N GLY A 161 -21.55 -2.56 3.89
CA GLY A 161 -22.07 -3.92 4.06
C GLY A 161 -21.22 -5.00 3.39
N LYS A 162 -21.34 -6.21 3.93
CA LYS A 162 -20.67 -7.42 3.43
C LYS A 162 -21.68 -8.54 3.31
N ARG A 163 -21.76 -9.20 2.13
CA ARG A 163 -22.60 -10.38 1.91
C ARG A 163 -21.79 -11.46 1.22
N THR A 164 -21.89 -12.69 1.69
CA THR A 164 -21.27 -13.84 1.03
C THR A 164 -22.34 -14.60 0.25
N ARG A 165 -22.19 -14.66 -1.07
CA ARG A 165 -23.01 -15.53 -1.93
C ARG A 165 -22.32 -16.89 -2.06
N ILE A 166 -23.04 -17.93 -1.74
CA ILE A 166 -22.59 -19.32 -1.90
C ILE A 166 -23.40 -19.88 -3.05
N SER A 167 -22.72 -20.36 -4.10
CA SER A 167 -23.36 -21.02 -5.24
C SER A 167 -23.57 -22.52 -4.94
N VAL A 168 -24.38 -23.19 -5.76
CA VAL A 168 -24.64 -24.64 -5.63
C VAL A 168 -23.34 -25.45 -5.74
N ASP A 169 -22.40 -25.01 -6.57
CA ASP A 169 -21.06 -25.61 -6.75
C ASP A 169 -20.12 -25.43 -5.54
N GLY A 170 -20.59 -24.79 -4.46
CA GLY A 170 -19.79 -24.50 -3.28
C GLY A 170 -18.84 -23.28 -3.43
N SER A 171 -18.80 -22.64 -4.58
CA SER A 171 -18.02 -21.41 -4.79
C SER A 171 -18.58 -20.27 -3.94
N LYS A 172 -17.68 -19.46 -3.36
CA LYS A 172 -18.03 -18.35 -2.46
C LYS A 172 -17.59 -17.04 -3.07
N LEU A 173 -18.53 -16.15 -3.33
CA LEU A 173 -18.28 -14.78 -3.78
C LEU A 173 -18.63 -13.80 -2.66
N LEU A 174 -17.65 -13.01 -2.22
CA LEU A 174 -17.86 -11.96 -1.24
C LEU A 174 -18.30 -10.68 -1.95
N LYS A 175 -19.54 -10.24 -1.72
CA LYS A 175 -20.05 -8.94 -2.21
C LYS A 175 -19.86 -7.89 -1.13
N ILE A 176 -19.17 -6.81 -1.49
CA ILE A 176 -18.82 -5.71 -0.60
C ILE A 176 -19.50 -4.46 -1.12
N MET A 177 -20.28 -3.82 -0.25
CA MET A 177 -20.98 -2.57 -0.54
C MET A 177 -20.19 -1.42 0.09
N LEU A 178 -19.79 -0.47 -0.76
CA LEU A 178 -19.04 0.73 -0.39
C LEU A 178 -20.00 1.89 -0.15
N ASP A 179 -19.57 2.92 0.58
CA ASP A 179 -20.39 4.12 0.79
C ASP A 179 -20.55 4.89 -0.54
N SER A 180 -21.80 5.18 -0.92
CA SER A 180 -22.13 5.93 -2.14
C SER A 180 -21.55 7.35 -2.14
N LYS A 181 -21.29 7.94 -0.97
CA LYS A 181 -20.69 9.27 -0.82
C LYS A 181 -19.25 9.35 -1.35
N ASP A 182 -18.57 8.22 -1.40
CA ASP A 182 -17.19 8.13 -1.85
C ASP A 182 -17.06 7.75 -3.32
N LYS A 183 -18.19 7.58 -4.03
CA LYS A 183 -18.23 7.18 -5.44
C LYS A 183 -17.43 8.13 -6.33
N ASP A 184 -17.67 9.44 -6.18
CA ASP A 184 -17.02 10.48 -6.99
C ASP A 184 -15.64 10.89 -6.43
N LYS A 185 -15.32 10.48 -5.20
CA LYS A 185 -14.03 10.77 -4.60
C LYS A 185 -12.95 9.85 -5.16
N GLU A 186 -11.84 10.43 -5.58
CA GLU A 186 -10.60 9.72 -5.94
C GLU A 186 -10.76 8.66 -7.06
N ASN A 187 -11.79 8.79 -7.94
CA ASN A 187 -12.07 7.83 -9.00
C ASN A 187 -12.17 6.38 -8.51
N VAL A 188 -12.86 6.18 -7.38
CA VAL A 188 -12.98 4.84 -6.76
C VAL A 188 -13.65 3.84 -7.68
N GLU A 189 -14.58 4.27 -8.55
CA GLU A 189 -15.20 3.38 -9.56
C GLU A 189 -14.17 2.70 -10.46
N ALA A 190 -13.18 3.43 -10.94
CA ALA A 190 -12.10 2.87 -11.76
C ALA A 190 -11.22 1.89 -10.98
N LYS A 191 -11.18 2.00 -9.65
CA LYS A 191 -10.37 1.16 -8.75
C LYS A 191 -11.05 -0.13 -8.30
N LEU A 192 -12.37 -0.30 -8.52
CA LEU A 192 -13.11 -1.50 -8.06
C LEU A 192 -12.51 -2.81 -8.56
N ALA A 193 -12.14 -2.85 -9.85
CA ALA A 193 -11.45 -4.00 -10.44
C ALA A 193 -10.07 -4.25 -9.79
N THR A 194 -9.36 -3.18 -9.46
CA THR A 194 -8.07 -3.25 -8.76
C THR A 194 -8.22 -3.84 -7.37
N PHE A 195 -9.21 -3.39 -6.61
CA PHE A 195 -9.49 -3.92 -5.26
C PHE A 195 -9.80 -5.42 -5.30
N ALA A 196 -10.60 -5.86 -6.28
CA ALA A 196 -10.93 -7.28 -6.46
C ALA A 196 -9.67 -8.12 -6.77
N ALA A 197 -8.84 -7.67 -7.70
CA ALA A 197 -7.62 -8.36 -8.09
C ALA A 197 -6.59 -8.41 -6.94
N VAL A 198 -6.37 -7.29 -6.25
CA VAL A 198 -5.47 -7.22 -5.09
C VAL A 198 -5.95 -8.11 -3.96
N TYR A 199 -7.25 -8.06 -3.60
CA TYR A 199 -7.79 -8.89 -2.55
C TYR A 199 -7.71 -10.39 -2.89
N LYS A 200 -7.99 -10.77 -4.14
CA LYS A 200 -7.83 -12.15 -4.63
C LYS A 200 -6.38 -12.61 -4.52
N LYS A 201 -5.42 -11.76 -4.90
CA LYS A 201 -3.97 -12.05 -4.79
C LYS A 201 -3.50 -12.24 -3.35
N LEU A 202 -4.06 -11.47 -2.40
CA LEU A 202 -3.66 -11.51 -0.99
C LEU A 202 -4.31 -12.62 -0.17
N THR A 203 -5.57 -12.99 -0.49
CA THR A 203 -6.38 -13.88 0.35
C THR A 203 -6.87 -15.14 -0.36
N ASN A 204 -6.65 -15.27 -1.68
CA ASN A 204 -7.21 -16.30 -2.55
C ASN A 204 -8.75 -16.41 -2.48
N LYS A 205 -9.43 -15.30 -2.13
CA LYS A 205 -10.88 -15.22 -2.08
C LYS A 205 -11.40 -14.32 -3.19
N GLU A 206 -12.50 -14.68 -3.80
CA GLU A 206 -13.15 -13.83 -4.80
C GLU A 206 -14.02 -12.78 -4.09
N ALA A 207 -13.85 -11.54 -4.50
CA ALA A 207 -14.60 -10.41 -3.99
C ALA A 207 -15.12 -9.54 -5.15
N ALA A 208 -16.35 -9.06 -5.03
CA ALA A 208 -16.95 -8.08 -5.93
C ALA A 208 -17.29 -6.83 -5.11
N PHE A 209 -16.74 -5.71 -5.51
CA PHE A 209 -16.99 -4.40 -4.91
C PHE A 209 -18.06 -3.69 -5.72
N MET A 210 -19.03 -3.10 -5.04
CA MET A 210 -20.12 -2.35 -5.66
C MET A 210 -20.58 -1.22 -4.76
N PHE A 211 -21.15 -0.20 -5.37
CA PHE A 211 -21.91 0.80 -4.63
C PHE A 211 -23.36 0.31 -4.53
N PRO A 212 -24.03 0.48 -3.38
CA PRO A 212 -25.45 0.19 -3.29
C PRO A 212 -26.20 1.17 -4.22
N ASP A 213 -27.09 0.62 -5.03
CA ASP A 213 -28.04 1.44 -5.76
C ASP A 213 -28.92 2.17 -4.73
N ALA A 214 -29.12 3.48 -4.92
CA ALA A 214 -29.88 4.33 -4.03
C ALA A 214 -31.36 3.99 -4.06
#